data_194f5e6619adc1835e10e863f7c156bd
#
_entry.id   194f5e6619adc1835e10e863f7c156bd
#
_cell.length_a   1.000
_cell.length_b   1.000
_cell.length_c   1.000
_cell.angle_alpha   90.00
_cell.angle_beta   90.00
_cell.angle_gamma   90.00
#
_symmetry.space_group_name_H-M   'P 1'
#
loop_
_entity.id
_entity.type
_entity.pdbx_description
1 polymer ?
#
loop_
_entity_poly.entity_id
_entity_poly.type
_entity_poly.pdbx_seq_one_letter_code
_entity_poly.pdbx_strand_id
1 'polypeptide(L)'
;MKIVVTQFMTLDGVVADPQKWSFPYWSDQTADFKLEELRASDAQLLGRITYEGFASAWPSMEKDPAGFADKMNSMPKYVVSTTLKKAEWNNSTIIQKNVVDEIEKLRKQPGGDVLVAGSMTLIRTLMEHDLVDEYHLLVYPIVLGKGKRLFSDGAAASLQLAESKPMGSGVVLLHYQPAKK
;
A
#
# COMPACT_ATOMS: atom_id res chain seq x y z
N MET A 1 13.50 -0.18 -8.79
CA MET A 1 12.42 -0.64 -7.88
C MET A 1 11.07 -0.39 -8.53
N LYS A 2 10.07 -1.26 -8.34
CA LYS A 2 8.69 -1.02 -8.79
C LYS A 2 7.89 -0.34 -7.68
N ILE A 3 6.96 0.52 -8.05
CA ILE A 3 5.99 1.12 -7.12
C ILE A 3 4.72 0.26 -7.14
N VAL A 4 4.44 -0.41 -6.04
CA VAL A 4 3.32 -1.34 -5.89
C VAL A 4 2.29 -0.76 -4.91
N VAL A 5 1.12 -0.42 -5.42
CA VAL A 5 -0.02 0.01 -4.60
C VAL A 5 -0.73 -1.23 -4.06
N THR A 6 -0.74 -1.41 -2.75
CA THR A 6 -1.41 -2.53 -2.09
C THR A 6 -2.56 -2.03 -1.24
N GLN A 7 -3.79 -2.56 -1.48
CA GLN A 7 -5.00 -2.07 -0.83
C GLN A 7 -5.95 -3.20 -0.44
N PHE A 8 -6.51 -3.10 0.75
CA PHE A 8 -7.75 -3.78 1.10
C PHE A 8 -8.91 -2.91 0.61
N MET A 9 -9.80 -3.49 -0.16
CA MET A 9 -10.87 -2.76 -0.82
C MET A 9 -12.20 -3.51 -0.70
N THR A 10 -13.27 -2.80 -0.42
CA THR A 10 -14.63 -3.37 -0.45
C THR A 10 -15.12 -3.52 -1.90
N LEU A 11 -16.20 -4.27 -2.13
CA LEU A 11 -16.81 -4.41 -3.46
C LEU A 11 -17.24 -3.06 -4.07
N ASP A 12 -17.60 -2.09 -3.25
CA ASP A 12 -17.94 -0.74 -3.70
C ASP A 12 -16.75 0.22 -3.70
N GLY A 13 -15.51 -0.31 -3.62
CA GLY A 13 -14.28 0.42 -3.81
C GLY A 13 -13.77 1.21 -2.61
N VAL A 14 -14.37 1.06 -1.44
CA VAL A 14 -13.94 1.76 -0.21
C VAL A 14 -12.66 1.12 0.33
N VAL A 15 -11.68 1.96 0.68
CA VAL A 15 -10.38 1.55 1.23
C VAL A 15 -10.07 2.18 2.60
N ALA A 16 -10.96 3.04 3.08
CA ALA A 16 -10.77 3.71 4.37
C ALA A 16 -10.96 2.73 5.54
N ASP A 17 -10.16 2.92 6.58
CA ASP A 17 -10.25 2.21 7.85
C ASP A 17 -10.35 0.67 7.72
N PRO A 18 -9.49 -0.01 6.96
CA PRO A 18 -9.63 -1.44 6.68
C PRO A 18 -9.64 -2.30 7.96
N GLN A 19 -8.99 -1.85 9.02
CA GLN A 19 -8.99 -2.53 10.32
C GLN A 19 -10.38 -2.66 10.94
N LYS A 20 -11.37 -1.86 10.52
CA LYS A 20 -12.74 -1.91 11.04
C LYS A 20 -13.61 -2.99 10.40
N TRP A 21 -13.22 -3.48 9.22
CA TRP A 21 -14.08 -4.38 8.44
C TRP A 21 -13.37 -5.57 7.81
N SER A 22 -12.03 -5.59 7.69
CA SER A 22 -11.30 -6.65 7.00
C SER A 22 -11.05 -7.89 7.87
N PHE A 23 -10.84 -7.74 9.17
CA PHE A 23 -10.44 -8.84 10.05
C PHE A 23 -11.37 -10.07 10.06
N PRO A 24 -12.72 -9.95 9.98
CA PRO A 24 -13.59 -11.12 9.91
C PRO A 24 -13.36 -12.01 8.69
N TYR A 25 -12.72 -11.48 7.66
CA TYR A 25 -12.42 -12.17 6.39
C TYR A 25 -10.96 -12.60 6.27
N TRP A 26 -10.17 -12.45 7.33
CA TRP A 26 -8.75 -12.82 7.33
C TRP A 26 -8.60 -14.33 7.17
N SER A 27 -7.66 -14.77 6.33
CA SER A 27 -7.37 -16.18 6.08
C SER A 27 -5.85 -16.40 6.03
N ASP A 28 -5.43 -17.66 6.15
CA ASP A 28 -4.01 -18.03 6.00
C ASP A 28 -3.46 -17.61 4.64
N GLN A 29 -4.24 -17.77 3.56
CA GLN A 29 -3.85 -17.35 2.22
C GLN A 29 -3.62 -15.84 2.13
N THR A 30 -4.45 -15.04 2.80
CA THR A 30 -4.25 -13.59 2.88
C THR A 30 -2.99 -13.24 3.68
N ALA A 31 -2.75 -13.93 4.80
CA ALA A 31 -1.57 -13.76 5.62
C ALA A 31 -0.29 -14.09 4.83
N ASP A 32 -0.26 -15.25 4.18
CA ASP A 32 0.87 -15.72 3.37
C ASP A 32 1.17 -14.74 2.24
N PHE A 33 0.14 -14.32 1.48
CA PHE A 33 0.31 -13.33 0.41
C PHE A 33 0.91 -12.01 0.93
N LYS A 34 0.38 -11.49 2.03
CA LYS A 34 0.88 -10.24 2.62
C LYS A 34 2.31 -10.36 3.12
N LEU A 35 2.69 -11.52 3.62
CA LEU A 35 4.05 -11.79 4.05
C LEU A 35 5.01 -11.90 2.84
N GLU A 36 4.61 -12.59 1.78
CA GLU A 36 5.38 -12.69 0.53
C GLU A 36 5.56 -11.32 -0.11
N GLU A 37 4.48 -10.54 -0.24
CA GLU A 37 4.51 -9.17 -0.75
C GLU A 37 5.49 -8.29 0.05
N LEU A 38 5.44 -8.37 1.37
CA LEU A 38 6.34 -7.62 2.23
C LEU A 38 7.81 -8.07 2.09
N ARG A 39 8.04 -9.37 1.97
CA ARG A 39 9.40 -9.94 1.77
C ARG A 39 10.01 -9.52 0.44
N ALA A 40 9.21 -9.45 -0.62
CA ALA A 40 9.63 -8.98 -1.94
C ALA A 40 9.97 -7.48 -1.97
N SER A 41 9.59 -6.74 -0.94
CA SER A 41 9.71 -5.29 -0.90
C SER A 41 10.94 -4.85 -0.13
N ASP A 42 11.58 -3.79 -0.61
CA ASP A 42 12.76 -3.19 0.02
C ASP A 42 12.49 -1.83 0.64
N ALA A 43 11.32 -1.24 0.39
CA ALA A 43 10.93 0.05 0.98
C ALA A 43 9.41 0.21 1.09
N GLN A 44 8.98 1.15 1.93
CA GLN A 44 7.60 1.66 1.96
C GLN A 44 7.58 3.12 1.54
N LEU A 45 6.56 3.50 0.77
CA LEU A 45 6.24 4.87 0.43
C LEU A 45 4.87 5.21 1.01
N LEU A 46 4.82 6.12 1.97
CA LEU A 46 3.66 6.36 2.81
C LEU A 46 3.29 7.85 2.82
N GLY A 47 2.00 8.14 2.77
CA GLY A 47 1.50 9.44 3.17
C GLY A 47 1.45 9.58 4.70
N ARG A 48 1.46 10.82 5.21
CA ARG A 48 1.55 11.11 6.64
C ARG A 48 0.59 10.30 7.51
N ILE A 49 -0.70 10.28 7.20
CA ILE A 49 -1.71 9.62 8.04
C ILE A 49 -1.46 8.11 8.11
N THR A 50 -1.11 7.47 7.00
CA THR A 50 -0.78 6.05 6.97
C THR A 50 0.50 5.78 7.76
N TYR A 51 1.50 6.63 7.60
CA TYR A 51 2.74 6.56 8.38
C TYR A 51 2.48 6.66 9.89
N GLU A 52 1.72 7.66 10.35
CA GLU A 52 1.40 7.86 11.76
C GLU A 52 0.65 6.64 12.35
N GLY A 53 -0.31 6.08 11.59
CA GLY A 53 -1.02 4.86 11.99
C GLY A 53 -0.08 3.66 12.12
N PHE A 54 0.80 3.44 11.16
CA PHE A 54 1.78 2.35 11.20
C PHE A 54 2.82 2.55 12.30
N ALA A 55 3.34 3.75 12.46
CA ALA A 55 4.32 4.09 13.49
C ALA A 55 3.77 3.94 14.92
N SER A 56 2.46 4.02 15.11
CA SER A 56 1.83 3.78 16.41
C SER A 56 1.64 2.29 16.72
N ALA A 57 1.61 1.42 15.71
CA ALA A 57 1.29 0.00 15.87
C ALA A 57 2.53 -0.90 15.81
N TRP A 58 3.34 -0.78 14.75
CA TRP A 58 4.40 -1.74 14.44
C TRP A 58 5.59 -1.75 15.41
N PRO A 59 6.09 -0.62 15.95
CA PRO A 59 7.23 -0.64 16.86
C PRO A 59 7.01 -1.41 18.17
N SER A 60 5.76 -1.49 18.63
CA SER A 60 5.39 -2.17 19.88
C SER A 60 4.97 -3.63 19.67
N MET A 61 4.99 -4.15 18.45
CA MET A 61 4.58 -5.51 18.13
C MET A 61 5.73 -6.50 18.42
N GLU A 62 5.76 -7.03 19.65
CA GLU A 62 6.89 -7.82 20.16
C GLU A 62 6.87 -9.31 19.77
N LYS A 63 5.72 -9.86 19.35
CA LYS A 63 5.57 -11.29 19.04
C LYS A 63 4.97 -11.49 17.67
N ASP A 64 5.83 -11.58 16.69
CA ASP A 64 5.46 -11.93 15.33
C ASP A 64 6.34 -13.09 14.83
N PRO A 65 5.91 -14.35 15.03
CA PRO A 65 6.68 -15.52 14.59
C PRO A 65 6.94 -15.55 13.08
N ALA A 66 6.12 -14.87 12.27
CA ALA A 66 6.29 -14.80 10.84
C ALA A 66 7.35 -13.78 10.39
N GLY A 67 7.81 -12.89 11.29
CA GLY A 67 8.80 -11.85 11.00
C GLY A 67 8.24 -10.65 10.25
N PHE A 68 6.92 -10.47 10.27
CA PHE A 68 6.26 -9.35 9.59
C PHE A 68 6.61 -8.02 10.25
N ALA A 69 6.51 -7.96 11.59
CA ALA A 69 6.84 -6.76 12.34
C ALA A 69 8.33 -6.39 12.23
N ASP A 70 9.24 -7.37 12.24
CA ASP A 70 10.67 -7.15 12.07
C ASP A 70 10.97 -6.51 10.70
N LYS A 71 10.35 -7.03 9.63
CA LYS A 71 10.51 -6.46 8.29
C LYS A 71 9.91 -5.06 8.20
N MET A 72 8.71 -4.83 8.74
CA MET A 72 8.06 -3.52 8.81
C MET A 72 8.92 -2.49 9.55
N ASN A 73 9.54 -2.88 10.64
CA ASN A 73 10.37 -1.99 11.45
C ASN A 73 11.74 -1.72 10.82
N SER A 74 12.35 -2.69 10.14
CA SER A 74 13.71 -2.57 9.60
C SER A 74 13.79 -1.92 8.23
N MET A 75 12.78 -2.11 7.35
CA MET A 75 12.85 -1.59 5.98
C MET A 75 12.78 -0.05 5.94
N PRO A 76 13.40 0.61 4.94
CA PRO A 76 13.30 2.04 4.70
C PRO A 76 11.86 2.50 4.48
N LYS A 77 11.50 3.67 5.03
CA LYS A 77 10.20 4.31 4.85
C LYS A 77 10.39 5.72 4.30
N TYR A 78 9.74 6.00 3.18
CA TYR A 78 9.69 7.33 2.58
C TYR A 78 8.32 7.94 2.88
N VAL A 79 8.29 9.05 3.60
CA VAL A 79 7.05 9.66 4.09
C VAL A 79 6.78 10.96 3.37
N VAL A 80 5.77 10.97 2.51
CA VAL A 80 5.37 12.17 1.78
C VAL A 80 4.50 13.05 2.68
N SER A 81 5.05 14.20 3.08
CA SER A 81 4.34 15.16 3.93
C SER A 81 4.98 16.54 3.92
N THR A 82 4.15 17.58 3.79
CA THR A 82 4.56 18.98 3.96
C THR A 82 4.44 19.46 5.40
N THR A 83 3.76 18.72 6.27
CA THR A 83 3.43 19.14 7.63
C THR A 83 4.16 18.35 8.71
N LEU A 84 4.56 17.10 8.44
CA LEU A 84 5.32 16.27 9.37
C LEU A 84 6.72 16.90 9.60
N LYS A 85 7.06 17.16 10.86
CA LYS A 85 8.35 17.78 11.22
C LYS A 85 9.43 16.75 11.52
N LYS A 86 9.03 15.60 12.06
CA LYS A 86 9.94 14.52 12.44
C LYS A 86 9.27 13.17 12.19
N ALA A 87 10.00 12.23 11.65
CA ALA A 87 9.59 10.84 11.48
C ALA A 87 10.43 9.99 12.44
N GLU A 88 9.80 9.54 13.53
CA GLU A 88 10.52 8.86 14.63
C GLU A 88 10.59 7.34 14.47
N TRP A 89 9.73 6.77 13.63
CA TRP A 89 9.80 5.34 13.33
C TRP A 89 11.08 5.04 12.56
N ASN A 90 11.77 3.97 12.97
CA ASN A 90 13.09 3.62 12.46
C ASN A 90 13.18 3.63 10.93
N ASN A 91 14.32 4.08 10.38
CA ASN A 91 14.62 4.15 8.95
C ASN A 91 13.60 4.98 8.12
N SER A 92 13.07 6.05 8.70
CA SER A 92 12.11 6.94 8.03
C SER A 92 12.75 8.21 7.50
N THR A 93 12.44 8.55 6.25
CA THR A 93 12.86 9.78 5.56
C THR A 93 11.65 10.56 5.08
N ILE A 94 11.58 11.87 5.38
CA ILE A 94 10.46 12.72 4.96
C ILE A 94 10.76 13.34 3.60
N ILE A 95 9.82 13.19 2.66
CA ILE A 95 9.82 13.86 1.36
C ILE A 95 8.83 15.03 1.45
N GLN A 96 9.35 16.26 1.53
CA GLN A 96 8.54 17.48 1.69
C GLN A 96 8.28 18.23 0.39
N LYS A 97 9.16 18.09 -0.59
CA LYS A 97 9.14 18.84 -1.86
C LYS A 97 9.54 17.91 -3.01
N ASN A 98 9.21 18.32 -4.23
CA ASN A 98 9.60 17.61 -5.45
C ASN A 98 9.24 16.11 -5.41
N VAL A 99 8.04 15.82 -4.88
CA VAL A 99 7.60 14.45 -4.57
C VAL A 99 7.74 13.52 -5.78
N VAL A 100 7.32 13.96 -6.96
CA VAL A 100 7.40 13.19 -8.21
C VAL A 100 8.85 12.84 -8.55
N ASP A 101 9.74 13.84 -8.54
CA ASP A 101 11.16 13.64 -8.86
C ASP A 101 11.87 12.69 -7.87
N GLU A 102 11.54 12.81 -6.58
CA GLU A 102 12.11 11.93 -5.55
C GLU A 102 11.62 10.47 -5.72
N ILE A 103 10.36 10.28 -6.08
CA ILE A 103 9.82 8.95 -6.37
C ILE A 103 10.42 8.37 -7.65
N GLU A 104 10.61 9.18 -8.70
CA GLU A 104 11.31 8.73 -9.90
C GLU A 104 12.76 8.33 -9.63
N LYS A 105 13.46 9.04 -8.75
CA LYS A 105 14.81 8.65 -8.32
C LYS A 105 14.78 7.31 -7.58
N LEU A 106 13.78 7.11 -6.72
CA LEU A 106 13.59 5.85 -5.99
C LEU A 106 13.33 4.68 -6.97
N ARG A 107 12.48 4.86 -7.98
CA ARG A 107 12.23 3.85 -9.02
C ARG A 107 13.49 3.43 -9.78
N LYS A 108 14.43 4.35 -9.98
CA LYS A 108 15.71 4.09 -10.70
C LYS A 108 16.73 3.32 -9.85
N GLN A 109 16.53 3.18 -8.55
CA GLN A 109 17.42 2.41 -7.70
C GLN A 109 17.28 0.91 -7.94
N PRO A 110 18.35 0.12 -7.82
CA PRO A 110 18.25 -1.34 -7.80
C PRO A 110 17.54 -1.79 -6.51
N GLY A 111 16.87 -2.92 -6.58
CA GLY A 111 16.18 -3.51 -5.42
C GLY A 111 14.82 -4.08 -5.75
N GLY A 112 14.13 -4.57 -4.73
CA GLY A 112 12.77 -5.10 -4.77
C GLY A 112 11.70 -4.01 -4.90
N ASP A 113 10.51 -4.31 -4.45
CA ASP A 113 9.36 -3.41 -4.60
C ASP A 113 9.36 -2.28 -3.55
N VAL A 114 8.66 -1.20 -3.86
CA VAL A 114 8.29 -0.12 -2.93
C VAL A 114 6.79 -0.21 -2.69
N LEU A 115 6.39 -0.63 -1.50
CA LEU A 115 4.98 -0.78 -1.15
C LEU A 115 4.32 0.56 -0.79
N VAL A 116 3.13 0.79 -1.34
CA VAL A 116 2.30 1.97 -1.08
C VAL A 116 0.96 1.52 -0.51
N ALA A 117 0.84 1.55 0.82
CA ALA A 117 -0.41 1.25 1.52
C ALA A 117 -1.35 2.46 1.69
N GLY A 118 -0.94 3.61 1.23
CA GLY A 118 -1.65 4.90 1.35
C GLY A 118 -0.69 6.05 1.65
N SER A 119 -1.16 7.27 1.77
CA SER A 119 -2.57 7.72 1.80
C SER A 119 -3.20 7.74 0.40
N MET A 120 -4.54 7.89 0.36
CA MET A 120 -5.26 8.03 -0.91
C MET A 120 -4.78 9.24 -1.72
N THR A 121 -4.43 10.35 -1.06
CA THR A 121 -3.85 11.51 -1.74
C THR A 121 -2.53 11.17 -2.43
N LEU A 122 -1.66 10.42 -1.76
CA LEU A 122 -0.40 9.96 -2.34
C LEU A 122 -0.66 9.04 -3.54
N ILE A 123 -1.54 8.04 -3.39
CA ILE A 123 -1.86 7.10 -4.47
C ILE A 123 -2.42 7.86 -5.69
N ARG A 124 -3.29 8.84 -5.48
CA ARG A 124 -3.79 9.68 -6.57
C ARG A 124 -2.66 10.42 -7.29
N THR A 125 -1.76 11.05 -6.54
CA THR A 125 -0.58 11.72 -7.15
C THR A 125 0.25 10.74 -7.98
N LEU A 126 0.49 9.51 -7.47
CA LEU A 126 1.21 8.49 -8.21
C LEU A 126 0.50 8.10 -9.52
N MET A 127 -0.83 7.96 -9.49
CA MET A 127 -1.64 7.65 -10.68
C MET A 127 -1.60 8.78 -11.71
N GLU A 128 -1.76 10.03 -11.27
CA GLU A 128 -1.75 11.22 -12.12
C GLU A 128 -0.43 11.42 -12.87
N HIS A 129 0.66 10.88 -12.33
CA HIS A 129 2.01 10.99 -12.90
C HIS A 129 2.54 9.66 -13.50
N ASP A 130 1.67 8.67 -13.74
CA ASP A 130 2.05 7.35 -14.28
C ASP A 130 3.19 6.66 -13.47
N LEU A 131 3.19 6.84 -12.15
CA LEU A 131 4.24 6.33 -11.27
C LEU A 131 3.92 4.98 -10.61
N VAL A 132 2.72 4.45 -10.79
CA VAL A 132 2.33 3.12 -10.28
C VAL A 132 2.69 2.06 -11.30
N ASP A 133 3.46 1.06 -10.90
CA ASP A 133 3.83 -0.06 -11.74
C ASP A 133 2.85 -1.24 -11.58
N GLU A 134 2.35 -1.48 -10.38
CA GLU A 134 1.43 -2.58 -10.06
C GLU A 134 0.41 -2.19 -8.99
N TYR A 135 -0.78 -2.83 -9.07
CA TYR A 135 -1.84 -2.73 -8.06
C TYR A 135 -2.15 -4.12 -7.53
N HIS A 136 -2.00 -4.32 -6.24
CA HIS A 136 -2.45 -5.50 -5.51
C HIS A 136 -3.70 -5.15 -4.71
N LEU A 137 -4.85 -5.53 -5.22
CA LEU A 137 -6.15 -5.20 -4.63
C LEU A 137 -6.77 -6.46 -4.03
N LEU A 138 -6.82 -6.53 -2.70
CA LEU A 138 -7.59 -7.55 -2.02
C LEU A 138 -9.03 -7.05 -1.88
N VAL A 139 -9.92 -7.61 -2.69
CA VAL A 139 -11.34 -7.22 -2.74
C VAL A 139 -12.13 -8.09 -1.78
N TYR A 140 -12.72 -7.46 -0.79
CA TYR A 140 -13.48 -8.08 0.29
C TYR A 140 -14.97 -8.17 -0.06
N PRO A 141 -15.68 -9.24 0.33
CA PRO A 141 -17.07 -9.47 0.00
C PRO A 141 -18.03 -8.61 0.87
N ILE A 142 -17.81 -7.30 0.89
CA ILE A 142 -18.55 -6.34 1.70
C ILE A 142 -18.84 -5.07 0.90
N VAL A 143 -19.99 -4.46 1.15
CA VAL A 143 -20.42 -3.15 0.65
C VAL A 143 -20.66 -2.24 1.83
N LEU A 144 -19.95 -1.12 1.91
CA LEU A 144 -20.09 -0.14 2.99
C LEU A 144 -21.01 1.04 2.62
N GLY A 145 -21.17 1.32 1.33
CA GLY A 145 -22.01 2.41 0.81
C GLY A 145 -21.42 3.82 1.02
N LYS A 146 -20.48 3.98 1.94
CA LYS A 146 -19.81 5.25 2.27
C LYS A 146 -18.34 5.03 2.64
N GLY A 147 -17.51 6.05 2.44
CA GLY A 147 -16.08 6.01 2.75
C GLY A 147 -15.23 6.53 1.59
N LYS A 148 -13.92 6.66 1.81
CA LYS A 148 -12.98 7.04 0.76
C LYS A 148 -12.76 5.84 -0.17
N ARG A 149 -12.94 6.07 -1.47
CA ARG A 149 -12.72 5.06 -2.51
C ARG A 149 -11.33 5.19 -3.12
N LEU A 150 -10.78 4.06 -3.56
CA LEU A 150 -9.49 4.02 -4.26
C LEU A 150 -9.57 4.82 -5.56
N PHE A 151 -10.56 4.50 -6.39
CA PHE A 151 -10.84 5.21 -7.63
C PHE A 151 -12.02 6.16 -7.40
N SER A 152 -11.71 7.42 -7.14
CA SER A 152 -12.71 8.48 -6.94
C SER A 152 -12.96 9.24 -8.24
N ASP A 153 -13.95 10.13 -8.22
CA ASP A 153 -14.30 10.96 -9.37
C ASP A 153 -13.07 11.66 -9.97
N GLY A 154 -12.90 11.56 -11.27
CA GLY A 154 -11.76 12.08 -12.02
C GLY A 154 -10.54 11.16 -12.11
N ALA A 155 -10.50 10.05 -11.36
CA ALA A 155 -9.46 9.04 -11.52
C ALA A 155 -9.80 8.12 -12.69
N ALA A 156 -9.17 8.29 -13.82
CA ALA A 156 -9.33 7.41 -14.99
C ALA A 156 -8.01 6.70 -15.29
N ALA A 157 -8.06 5.37 -15.38
CA ALA A 157 -6.92 4.55 -15.77
C ALA A 157 -7.40 3.32 -16.53
N SER A 158 -6.63 2.90 -17.52
CA SER A 158 -6.80 1.58 -18.15
C SER A 158 -5.80 0.62 -17.53
N LEU A 159 -6.30 -0.50 -17.03
CA LEU A 159 -5.50 -1.50 -16.35
C LEU A 159 -5.59 -2.85 -17.07
N GLN A 160 -4.51 -3.59 -17.05
CA GLN A 160 -4.44 -4.97 -17.54
C GLN A 160 -4.37 -5.92 -16.35
N LEU A 161 -5.26 -6.90 -16.30
CA LEU A 161 -5.22 -7.95 -15.29
C LEU A 161 -4.01 -8.85 -15.53
N ALA A 162 -3.13 -8.95 -14.53
CA ALA A 162 -2.00 -9.88 -14.51
C ALA A 162 -2.36 -11.19 -13.82
N GLU A 163 -3.07 -11.13 -12.69
CA GLU A 163 -3.50 -12.30 -11.91
C GLU A 163 -4.82 -12.00 -11.19
N SER A 164 -5.62 -13.05 -11.00
CA SER A 164 -6.74 -13.06 -10.05
C SER A 164 -6.73 -14.36 -9.27
N LYS A 165 -6.87 -14.27 -7.94
CA LYS A 165 -6.76 -15.44 -7.05
C LYS A 165 -7.74 -15.35 -5.89
N PRO A 166 -8.58 -16.37 -5.63
CA PRO A 166 -9.32 -16.47 -4.38
C PRO A 166 -8.37 -16.59 -3.19
N MET A 167 -8.63 -15.81 -2.13
CA MET A 167 -7.78 -15.73 -0.95
C MET A 167 -8.45 -16.31 0.31
N GLY A 168 -9.45 -17.17 0.13
CA GLY A 168 -10.30 -17.66 1.23
C GLY A 168 -11.28 -16.60 1.74
N SER A 169 -12.24 -17.03 2.57
CA SER A 169 -13.25 -16.16 3.20
C SER A 169 -13.99 -15.21 2.24
N GLY A 170 -14.04 -15.54 0.94
CA GLY A 170 -14.67 -14.71 -0.10
C GLY A 170 -13.82 -13.52 -0.58
N VAL A 171 -12.62 -13.33 -0.07
CA VAL A 171 -11.67 -12.31 -0.56
C VAL A 171 -11.05 -12.75 -1.87
N VAL A 172 -10.87 -11.81 -2.81
CA VAL A 172 -10.21 -12.03 -4.09
C VAL A 172 -9.04 -11.07 -4.24
N LEU A 173 -7.86 -11.59 -4.51
CA LEU A 173 -6.73 -10.80 -4.98
C LEU A 173 -6.93 -10.49 -6.46
N LEU A 174 -6.81 -9.21 -6.81
CA LEU A 174 -6.70 -8.72 -8.17
C LEU A 174 -5.35 -8.02 -8.32
N HIS A 175 -4.49 -8.57 -9.16
CA HIS A 175 -3.22 -7.96 -9.51
C HIS A 175 -3.35 -7.32 -10.89
N TYR A 176 -3.22 -6.00 -10.94
CA TYR A 176 -3.29 -5.22 -12.16
C TYR A 176 -1.98 -4.47 -12.43
N GLN A 177 -1.73 -4.23 -13.71
CA GLN A 177 -0.69 -3.33 -14.18
C GLN A 177 -1.33 -2.23 -15.05
N PRO A 178 -0.75 -1.02 -15.14
CA PRO A 178 -1.19 -0.04 -16.12
C PRO A 178 -1.16 -0.65 -17.52
N ALA A 179 -2.25 -0.46 -18.29
CA ALA A 179 -2.26 -0.91 -19.67
C ALA A 179 -1.21 -0.13 -20.48
N LYS A 180 -0.47 -0.84 -21.33
CA LYS A 180 0.48 -0.19 -22.24
C LYS A 180 -0.29 0.75 -23.15
N LYS A 181 0.15 1.99 -23.23
CA LYS A 181 -0.36 2.98 -24.19
C LYS A 181 0.06 2.61 -25.60
#